data_f4904bb68ac7be41085bfdd4ac138343
#
_entry.id   f4904bb68ac7be41085bfdd4ac138343
#
_cell.length_a   1.000
_cell.length_b   1.000
_cell.length_c   1.000
_cell.angle_alpha   90.00
_cell.angle_beta   90.00
_cell.angle_gamma   90.00
#
_symmetry.space_group_name_H-M   'P 1'
#
loop_
_entity.id
_entity.type
_entity.pdbx_description
1 polymer ?
#
loop_
_entity_poly.entity_id
_entity_poly.type
_entity_poly.pdbx_seq_one_letter_code
_entity_poly.pdbx_strand_id
1 'polypeptide(L)'
;NIDTYLFLGLISLIRRKLLKLISVKRVNKNNFFYQTHYNNRNNQLNLLCDKYGSDKGFSNINSRTFFNNWHPHTYADLYSDLFNHCKENIEKVFECGIGTNTNLVSGMGKEYKPGASLRVWRDYFFNAEIYGADIDKNILFKEDRINTFYVDQLNSKSIKDMFDTIG
;
A
#
# COMPACT_ATOMS: atom_id res chain seq x y z
N ASN A 1 10.24 -9.57 21.47
CA ASN A 1 9.35 -8.60 20.79
C ASN A 1 9.88 -8.43 19.38
N ILE A 2 9.23 -9.09 18.45
CA ILE A 2 9.55 -8.91 17.01
C ILE A 2 8.59 -7.83 16.53
N ASP A 3 9.08 -6.61 16.42
CA ASP A 3 8.36 -5.51 15.76
C ASP A 3 8.15 -5.91 14.29
N THR A 4 6.92 -6.25 13.95
CA THR A 4 6.57 -6.66 12.59
C THR A 4 6.32 -5.39 11.76
N TYR A 5 7.34 -4.94 11.03
CA TYR A 5 7.20 -3.87 10.05
C TYR A 5 6.62 -4.42 8.76
N LEU A 6 5.49 -3.87 8.34
CA LEU A 6 4.90 -4.20 7.05
C LEU A 6 5.38 -3.19 6.00
N PHE A 7 6.21 -3.64 5.08
CA PHE A 7 6.76 -2.85 3.99
C PHE A 7 5.84 -2.92 2.77
N LEU A 8 4.94 -1.96 2.60
CA LEU A 8 3.94 -1.97 1.52
C LEU A 8 4.38 -1.27 0.22
N GLY A 9 5.45 -0.50 0.26
CA GLY A 9 5.90 0.31 -0.88
C GLY A 9 6.97 -0.31 -1.79
N LEU A 10 7.67 -1.36 -1.33
CA LEU A 10 8.74 -2.01 -2.11
C LEU A 10 8.20 -3.05 -3.11
N ILE A 11 6.90 -3.20 -3.21
CA ILE A 11 6.24 -4.32 -3.92
C ILE A 11 6.48 -4.26 -5.43
N SER A 12 6.71 -3.11 -6.04
CA SER A 12 6.89 -3.07 -7.51
C SER A 12 8.25 -3.62 -7.97
N LEU A 13 9.33 -3.36 -7.23
CA LEU A 13 10.66 -3.91 -7.56
C LEU A 13 10.85 -5.33 -7.02
N ILE A 14 10.33 -5.61 -5.83
CA ILE A 14 10.39 -6.94 -5.21
C ILE A 14 9.44 -7.90 -5.95
N ARG A 15 8.29 -7.44 -6.46
CA ARG A 15 7.38 -8.25 -7.27
C ARG A 15 8.07 -8.89 -8.47
N ARG A 16 8.93 -8.16 -9.20
CA ARG A 16 9.70 -8.75 -10.31
C ARG A 16 10.75 -9.77 -9.84
N LYS A 17 11.36 -9.57 -8.67
CA LYS A 17 12.34 -10.52 -8.11
C LYS A 17 11.68 -11.70 -7.40
N LEU A 18 10.59 -11.48 -6.64
CA LEU A 18 9.83 -12.58 -6.01
C LEU A 18 9.09 -13.45 -7.02
N LEU A 19 8.48 -12.87 -8.06
CA LEU A 19 7.89 -13.67 -9.14
C LEU A 19 8.95 -14.49 -9.88
N LYS A 20 10.18 -14.00 -10.05
CA LYS A 20 11.29 -14.81 -10.56
C LYS A 20 11.75 -15.89 -9.56
N LEU A 21 11.75 -15.62 -8.27
CA LEU A 21 12.10 -16.60 -7.23
C LEU A 21 11.01 -17.68 -7.04
N ILE A 22 9.75 -17.33 -7.17
CA ILE A 22 8.62 -18.27 -7.11
C ILE A 22 8.52 -19.09 -8.40
N SER A 23 8.89 -18.51 -9.55
CA SER A 23 8.87 -19.24 -10.83
C SER A 23 10.03 -20.24 -11.01
N VAL A 24 11.07 -20.18 -10.18
CA VAL A 24 12.26 -21.04 -10.31
C VAL A 24 12.20 -22.31 -9.45
N LYS A 25 11.37 -22.37 -8.41
CA LYS A 25 11.10 -23.65 -7.76
C LYS A 25 10.08 -24.41 -8.59
N ARG A 26 10.52 -25.46 -9.30
CA ARG A 26 9.65 -26.51 -9.86
C ARG A 26 8.69 -26.96 -8.76
N VAL A 27 7.51 -26.37 -8.74
CA VAL A 27 6.41 -26.84 -7.91
C VAL A 27 6.02 -28.19 -8.50
N ASN A 28 6.08 -29.23 -7.67
CA ASN A 28 5.73 -30.59 -8.04
C ASN A 28 4.31 -30.60 -8.62
N LYS A 29 4.00 -31.45 -9.58
CA LYS A 29 2.78 -31.45 -10.41
C LYS A 29 1.44 -31.62 -9.68
N ASN A 30 1.42 -31.61 -8.36
CA ASN A 30 0.21 -31.50 -7.55
C ASN A 30 -0.05 -30.03 -7.19
N ASN A 31 -0.13 -29.19 -8.22
CA ASN A 31 -0.34 -27.76 -8.07
C ASN A 31 -1.73 -27.51 -7.50
N PHE A 32 -1.78 -27.09 -6.24
CA PHE A 32 -2.89 -26.30 -5.74
C PHE A 32 -2.81 -24.94 -6.46
N PHE A 33 -3.58 -24.78 -7.52
CA PHE A 33 -3.89 -23.48 -8.04
C PHE A 33 -4.83 -22.82 -7.03
N TYR A 34 -4.33 -21.92 -6.23
CA TYR A 34 -5.17 -20.93 -5.60
C TYR A 34 -5.63 -19.97 -6.69
N GLN A 35 -6.65 -20.37 -7.41
CA GLN A 35 -7.43 -19.45 -8.20
C GLN A 35 -8.38 -18.77 -7.21
N THR A 36 -7.86 -17.79 -6.51
CA THR A 36 -8.69 -16.91 -5.71
C THR A 36 -9.49 -16.07 -6.69
N HIS A 37 -10.74 -16.43 -6.87
CA HIS A 37 -11.72 -15.54 -7.48
C HIS A 37 -12.00 -14.44 -6.48
N TYR A 38 -11.19 -13.38 -6.53
CA TYR A 38 -11.38 -12.18 -5.74
C TYR A 38 -12.61 -11.43 -6.28
N ASN A 39 -13.77 -11.74 -5.74
CA ASN A 39 -15.02 -11.05 -6.02
C ASN A 39 -15.72 -10.59 -4.74
N ASN A 40 -15.01 -10.54 -3.62
CA ASN A 40 -15.59 -10.05 -2.38
C ASN A 40 -15.49 -8.52 -2.32
N ARG A 41 -16.24 -7.85 -3.19
CA ARG A 41 -16.33 -6.37 -3.26
C ARG A 41 -16.76 -5.71 -1.96
N ASN A 42 -17.33 -6.48 -1.05
CA ASN A 42 -17.87 -6.00 0.23
C ASN A 42 -16.96 -6.25 1.42
N ASN A 43 -15.69 -6.65 1.20
CA ASN A 43 -14.76 -6.73 2.32
C ASN A 43 -14.44 -5.35 2.89
N GLN A 44 -14.14 -5.29 4.18
CA GLN A 44 -13.88 -4.04 4.90
C GLN A 44 -12.81 -3.17 4.21
N LEU A 45 -11.77 -3.78 3.68
CA LEU A 45 -10.67 -3.04 3.07
C LEU A 45 -11.07 -2.37 1.76
N ASN A 46 -11.89 -3.04 0.92
CA ASN A 46 -12.46 -2.42 -0.28
C ASN A 46 -13.35 -1.22 0.06
N LEU A 47 -14.22 -1.36 1.06
CA LEU A 47 -15.09 -0.27 1.51
C LEU A 47 -14.28 0.94 2.01
N LEU A 48 -13.19 0.70 2.72
CA LEU A 48 -12.28 1.77 3.16
C LEU A 48 -11.53 2.42 1.98
N CYS A 49 -11.11 1.63 0.99
CA CYS A 49 -10.50 2.18 -0.22
C CYS A 49 -11.48 3.10 -0.97
N ASP A 50 -12.74 2.71 -1.08
CA ASP A 50 -13.77 3.54 -1.70
C ASP A 50 -14.02 4.82 -0.90
N LYS A 51 -14.14 4.71 0.43
CA LYS A 51 -14.32 5.85 1.36
C LYS A 51 -13.23 6.91 1.21
N TYR A 52 -11.98 6.49 1.09
CA TYR A 52 -10.82 7.40 1.03
C TYR A 52 -10.33 7.70 -0.38
N GLY A 53 -10.91 7.10 -1.40
CA GLY A 53 -10.51 7.30 -2.79
C GLY A 53 -9.16 6.64 -3.13
N SER A 54 -8.77 5.58 -2.42
CA SER A 54 -7.57 4.82 -2.74
C SER A 54 -7.78 3.98 -4.01
N ASP A 55 -6.75 3.90 -4.85
CA ASP A 55 -6.71 3.09 -6.07
C ASP A 55 -6.56 1.58 -5.81
N LYS A 56 -6.38 1.19 -4.55
CA LYS A 56 -6.20 -0.20 -4.14
C LYS A 56 -7.53 -0.97 -4.06
N GLY A 57 -8.67 -0.27 -4.08
CA GLY A 57 -10.01 -0.84 -4.04
C GLY A 57 -10.61 -1.07 -5.42
N PHE A 58 -11.76 -1.74 -5.45
CA PHE A 58 -12.39 -2.17 -6.69
C PHE A 58 -13.26 -1.09 -7.36
N SER A 59 -14.03 -0.30 -6.59
CA SER A 59 -15.07 0.58 -7.16
C SER A 59 -14.50 1.82 -7.85
N ASN A 60 -13.34 2.29 -7.42
CA ASN A 60 -12.65 3.41 -8.06
C ASN A 60 -12.08 3.09 -9.45
N ILE A 61 -12.12 1.82 -9.86
CA ILE A 61 -11.66 1.37 -11.18
C ILE A 61 -12.46 2.01 -12.31
N ASN A 62 -13.77 2.11 -12.14
CA ASN A 62 -14.68 2.53 -13.22
C ASN A 62 -14.86 4.05 -13.31
N SER A 63 -14.45 4.81 -12.31
CA SER A 63 -14.68 6.27 -12.23
C SER A 63 -13.48 7.11 -12.64
N ARG A 64 -12.30 6.52 -12.79
CA ARG A 64 -11.08 7.24 -13.13
C ARG A 64 -10.76 7.14 -14.61
N THR A 65 -10.70 8.27 -15.27
CA THR A 65 -9.99 8.42 -16.54
C THR A 65 -8.50 8.23 -16.26
N PHE A 66 -8.02 7.01 -16.49
CA PHE A 66 -6.60 6.71 -16.31
C PHE A 66 -5.77 7.45 -17.35
N PHE A 67 -4.95 8.40 -16.91
CA PHE A 67 -3.84 8.89 -17.70
C PHE A 67 -2.87 7.71 -17.91
N ASN A 68 -2.52 7.43 -19.17
CA ASN A 68 -1.52 6.42 -19.58
C ASN A 68 -1.89 4.94 -19.47
N ASN A 69 -3.14 4.52 -19.66
CA ASN A 69 -3.52 3.09 -19.66
C ASN A 69 -3.04 2.29 -18.43
N TRP A 70 -2.90 2.94 -17.29
CA TRP A 70 -2.52 2.27 -16.06
C TRP A 70 -3.70 1.43 -15.55
N HIS A 71 -3.53 0.11 -15.56
CA HIS A 71 -4.56 -0.78 -15.04
C HIS A 71 -4.71 -0.59 -13.53
N PRO A 72 -5.95 -0.52 -13.03
CA PRO A 72 -6.20 -0.42 -11.60
C PRO A 72 -5.61 -1.60 -10.85
N HIS A 73 -5.06 -1.34 -9.68
CA HIS A 73 -4.44 -2.33 -8.83
C HIS A 73 -5.39 -2.71 -7.70
N THR A 74 -6.13 -3.80 -7.89
CA THR A 74 -7.05 -4.33 -6.88
C THR A 74 -6.31 -5.17 -5.84
N TYR A 75 -5.53 -4.52 -4.97
CA TYR A 75 -4.79 -5.21 -3.92
C TYR A 75 -5.61 -5.47 -2.66
N ALA A 76 -6.74 -4.78 -2.49
CA ALA A 76 -7.53 -4.81 -1.27
C ALA A 76 -8.03 -6.22 -0.93
N ASP A 77 -8.42 -7.02 -1.90
CA ASP A 77 -8.85 -8.40 -1.65
C ASP A 77 -7.70 -9.25 -1.10
N LEU A 78 -6.54 -9.20 -1.76
CA LEU A 78 -5.36 -9.92 -1.32
C LEU A 78 -4.92 -9.51 0.09
N TYR A 79 -4.90 -8.20 0.36
CA TYR A 79 -4.52 -7.70 1.68
C TYR A 79 -5.55 -8.03 2.74
N SER A 80 -6.84 -8.03 2.40
CA SER A 80 -7.89 -8.49 3.29
C SER A 80 -7.69 -9.96 3.68
N ASP A 81 -7.41 -10.83 2.72
CA ASP A 81 -7.14 -12.25 2.99
C ASP A 81 -5.88 -12.45 3.85
N LEU A 82 -4.82 -11.69 3.57
CA LEU A 82 -3.56 -11.80 4.29
C LEU A 82 -3.65 -11.30 5.74
N PHE A 83 -4.39 -10.22 5.98
CA PHE A 83 -4.31 -9.50 7.25
C PHE A 83 -5.55 -9.57 8.12
N ASN A 84 -6.70 -10.00 7.59
CA ASN A 84 -7.95 -9.98 8.36
C ASN A 84 -7.88 -10.77 9.67
N HIS A 85 -7.08 -11.84 9.73
CA HIS A 85 -6.92 -12.68 10.90
C HIS A 85 -5.89 -12.15 11.93
N CYS A 86 -5.06 -11.17 11.57
CA CYS A 86 -4.01 -10.64 12.43
C CYS A 86 -4.01 -9.10 12.53
N LYS A 87 -4.95 -8.42 11.91
CA LYS A 87 -4.98 -6.94 11.83
C LYS A 87 -5.01 -6.25 13.20
N GLU A 88 -5.53 -6.92 14.22
CA GLU A 88 -5.59 -6.42 15.59
C GLU A 88 -4.22 -6.43 16.30
N ASN A 89 -3.31 -7.26 15.81
CA ASN A 89 -1.96 -7.44 16.37
C ASN A 89 -0.91 -6.63 15.64
N ILE A 90 -1.30 -5.91 14.56
CA ILE A 90 -0.39 -5.04 13.82
C ILE A 90 -0.28 -3.72 14.57
N GLU A 91 0.93 -3.38 15.01
CA GLU A 91 1.22 -2.19 15.80
C GLU A 91 1.81 -1.05 14.96
N LYS A 92 2.49 -1.36 13.85
CA LYS A 92 3.10 -0.37 12.95
C LYS A 92 2.90 -0.76 11.50
N VAL A 93 2.50 0.20 10.68
CA VAL A 93 2.42 0.06 9.21
C VAL A 93 3.21 1.16 8.56
N PHE A 94 4.05 0.82 7.60
CA PHE A 94 4.83 1.77 6.81
C PHE A 94 4.53 1.62 5.32
N GLU A 95 4.27 2.75 4.66
CA GLU A 95 4.11 2.83 3.20
C GLU A 95 5.06 3.88 2.62
N CYS A 96 5.83 3.50 1.59
CA CYS A 96 6.68 4.41 0.85
C CYS A 96 6.06 4.73 -0.51
N GLY A 97 5.95 6.04 -0.82
CA GLY A 97 5.20 6.54 -1.97
C GLY A 97 3.72 6.69 -1.64
N ILE A 98 3.34 7.83 -1.04
CA ILE A 98 1.96 8.07 -0.57
C ILE A 98 1.05 8.69 -1.62
N GLY A 99 1.59 8.89 -2.83
CA GLY A 99 0.89 9.41 -3.99
C GLY A 99 0.78 10.92 -4.01
N THR A 100 1.12 11.52 -5.15
CA THR A 100 1.03 12.98 -5.36
C THR A 100 -0.06 13.32 -6.37
N ASN A 101 -0.70 14.48 -6.19
CA ASN A 101 -1.61 15.08 -7.16
C ASN A 101 -0.96 16.23 -7.95
N THR A 102 0.31 16.53 -7.66
CA THR A 102 1.02 17.71 -8.22
C THR A 102 1.72 17.42 -9.56
N ASN A 103 2.00 16.16 -9.86
CA ASN A 103 2.71 15.77 -11.07
C ASN A 103 1.82 15.00 -12.06
N LEU A 104 1.85 15.42 -13.31
CA LEU A 104 1.23 14.70 -14.43
C LEU A 104 1.73 13.26 -14.59
N VAL A 105 2.86 12.93 -13.96
CA VAL A 105 3.52 11.62 -14.01
C VAL A 105 2.94 10.62 -13.01
N SER A 106 2.26 11.09 -11.95
CA SER A 106 1.78 10.21 -10.88
C SER A 106 0.61 9.32 -11.26
N GLY A 107 -0.09 9.63 -12.36
CA GLY A 107 -1.29 8.90 -12.78
C GLY A 107 -2.51 9.03 -11.85
N MET A 108 -2.37 9.70 -10.71
CA MET A 108 -3.41 9.77 -9.67
C MET A 108 -4.50 10.82 -9.94
N GLY A 109 -4.23 11.78 -10.86
CA GLY A 109 -5.16 12.85 -11.18
C GLY A 109 -5.24 13.94 -10.11
N LYS A 110 -5.81 15.11 -10.51
CA LYS A 110 -5.87 16.31 -9.63
C LYS A 110 -6.78 16.14 -8.43
N GLU A 111 -7.80 15.29 -8.52
CA GLU A 111 -8.77 15.04 -7.46
C GLU A 111 -8.26 14.06 -6.40
N TYR A 112 -7.08 13.46 -6.62
CA TYR A 112 -6.51 12.53 -5.67
C TYR A 112 -6.06 13.27 -4.39
N LYS A 113 -6.46 12.74 -3.25
CA LYS A 113 -5.99 13.24 -1.94
C LYS A 113 -4.75 12.44 -1.51
N PRO A 114 -3.56 13.04 -1.48
CA PRO A 114 -2.34 12.36 -1.04
C PRO A 114 -2.53 11.65 0.30
N GLY A 115 -1.96 10.45 0.43
CA GLY A 115 -2.11 9.63 1.62
C GLY A 115 -3.49 8.99 1.79
N ALA A 116 -4.28 8.84 0.73
CA ALA A 116 -5.55 8.11 0.79
C ALA A 116 -5.37 6.70 1.34
N SER A 117 -4.34 5.97 0.90
CA SER A 117 -3.99 4.65 1.41
C SER A 117 -3.61 4.64 2.89
N LEU A 118 -2.91 5.67 3.38
CA LEU A 118 -2.56 5.75 4.81
C LEU A 118 -3.80 5.83 5.70
N ARG A 119 -4.85 6.53 5.25
CA ARG A 119 -6.13 6.61 5.95
C ARG A 119 -6.88 5.28 5.92
N VAL A 120 -6.75 4.53 4.80
CA VAL A 120 -7.26 3.17 4.70
C VAL A 120 -6.57 2.27 5.73
N TRP A 121 -5.25 2.30 5.79
CA TRP A 121 -4.48 1.50 6.74
C TRP A 121 -4.80 1.85 8.19
N ARG A 122 -4.92 3.13 8.53
CA ARG A 122 -5.28 3.59 9.87
C ARG A 122 -6.62 3.00 10.34
N ASP A 123 -7.64 3.02 9.48
CA ASP A 123 -8.97 2.54 9.84
C ASP A 123 -9.06 1.00 9.77
N TYR A 124 -8.21 0.36 8.97
CA TYR A 124 -8.17 -1.10 8.87
C TYR A 124 -7.34 -1.73 9.99
N PHE A 125 -6.16 -1.19 10.29
CA PHE A 125 -5.29 -1.60 11.39
C PHE A 125 -5.50 -0.67 12.59
N PHE A 126 -6.62 -0.83 13.25
CA PHE A 126 -7.11 0.15 14.24
C PHE A 126 -6.24 0.30 15.48
N ASN A 127 -5.30 -0.63 15.73
CA ASN A 127 -4.30 -0.53 16.81
C ASN A 127 -2.94 -0.02 16.32
N ALA A 128 -2.76 0.21 15.02
CA ALA A 128 -1.45 0.54 14.47
C ALA A 128 -1.20 2.05 14.38
N GLU A 129 0.07 2.43 14.58
CA GLU A 129 0.63 3.69 14.08
C GLU A 129 0.99 3.55 12.61
N ILE A 130 0.58 4.52 11.81
CA ILE A 130 0.76 4.52 10.37
C ILE A 130 1.84 5.52 10.00
N TYR A 131 2.83 5.06 9.26
CA TYR A 131 3.94 5.86 8.79
C TYR A 131 3.95 5.88 7.27
N GLY A 132 4.03 7.08 6.70
CA GLY A 132 4.15 7.29 5.27
C GLY A 132 5.44 8.02 4.93
N ALA A 133 6.02 7.72 3.77
CA ALA A 133 7.18 8.44 3.27
C ALA A 133 7.00 8.82 1.80
N ASP A 134 7.49 10.00 1.45
CA ASP A 134 7.54 10.44 0.06
C ASP A 134 8.69 11.41 -0.17
N ILE A 135 9.12 11.53 -1.44
CA ILE A 135 10.11 12.52 -1.88
C ILE A 135 9.49 13.90 -2.07
N ASP A 136 8.18 13.99 -2.29
CA ASP A 136 7.46 15.24 -2.44
C ASP A 136 7.08 15.81 -1.06
N LYS A 137 7.81 16.82 -0.62
CA LYS A 137 7.56 17.46 0.68
C LYS A 137 6.20 18.16 0.77
N ASN A 138 5.60 18.54 -0.36
CA ASN A 138 4.36 19.30 -0.38
C ASN A 138 3.12 18.45 -0.02
N ILE A 139 3.26 17.13 -0.08
CA ILE A 139 2.16 16.19 0.20
C ILE A 139 2.25 15.58 1.59
N LEU A 140 3.29 15.92 2.34
CA LEU A 140 3.46 15.42 3.71
C LEU A 140 2.44 16.04 4.65
N PHE A 141 1.94 15.23 5.57
CA PHE A 141 0.95 15.65 6.55
C PHE A 141 1.06 14.84 7.85
N LYS A 142 0.34 15.29 8.87
CA LYS A 142 0.15 14.57 10.12
C LYS A 142 -1.33 14.54 10.45
N GLU A 143 -1.86 13.37 10.75
CA GLU A 143 -3.21 13.14 11.27
C GLU A 143 -3.14 12.20 12.48
N ASP A 144 -4.29 11.96 13.12
CA ASP A 144 -4.37 10.98 14.20
C ASP A 144 -3.83 9.62 13.74
N ARG A 145 -2.85 9.07 14.47
CA ARG A 145 -2.11 7.83 14.15
C ARG A 145 -1.47 7.77 12.75
N ILE A 146 -1.31 8.91 12.06
CA ILE A 146 -0.61 8.98 10.78
C ILE A 146 0.51 10.02 10.86
N ASN A 147 1.74 9.60 10.62
CA ASN A 147 2.90 10.45 10.51
C ASN A 147 3.57 10.26 9.15
N THR A 148 3.89 11.37 8.44
CA THR A 148 4.57 11.28 7.16
C THR A 148 5.94 11.95 7.19
N PHE A 149 6.89 11.39 6.42
CA PHE A 149 8.28 11.79 6.41
C PHE A 149 8.77 12.06 4.99
N TYR A 150 9.66 13.04 4.85
CA TYR A 150 10.44 13.18 3.64
C TYR A 150 11.47 12.06 3.57
N VAL A 151 11.45 11.29 2.49
CA VAL A 151 12.46 10.26 2.24
C VAL A 151 12.82 10.21 0.77
N ASP A 152 14.11 10.33 0.49
CA ASP A 152 14.67 9.98 -0.80
C ASP A 152 15.04 8.48 -0.79
N GLN A 153 14.30 7.68 -1.54
CA GLN A 153 14.49 6.22 -1.62
C GLN A 153 15.84 5.80 -2.26
N LEU A 154 16.50 6.71 -2.95
CA LEU A 154 17.84 6.49 -3.52
C LEU A 154 18.96 6.84 -2.53
N ASN A 155 18.64 7.46 -1.40
CA ASN A 155 19.60 7.87 -0.38
C ASN A 155 19.46 7.00 0.87
N SER A 156 20.42 6.10 1.07
CA SER A 156 20.41 5.17 2.21
C SER A 156 20.45 5.88 3.57
N LYS A 157 21.09 7.05 3.66
CA LYS A 157 21.10 7.84 4.89
C LYS A 157 19.70 8.39 5.19
N SER A 158 18.97 8.90 4.18
CA SER A 158 17.61 9.39 4.34
C SER A 158 16.67 8.29 4.86
N ILE A 159 16.80 7.08 4.32
CA ILE A 159 16.05 5.90 4.77
C ILE A 159 16.39 5.57 6.23
N LYS A 160 17.69 5.52 6.56
CA LYS A 160 18.13 5.19 7.92
C LYS A 160 17.64 6.21 8.94
N ASP A 161 17.81 7.51 8.66
CA ASP A 161 17.38 8.59 9.55
C ASP A 161 15.86 8.53 9.85
N MET A 162 15.05 8.14 8.85
CA MET A 162 13.62 7.93 9.05
C MET A 162 13.36 6.73 9.98
N PHE A 163 13.98 5.57 9.73
CA PHE A 163 13.79 4.40 10.59
C PHE A 163 14.29 4.61 12.01
N ASP A 164 15.40 5.33 12.20
CA ASP A 164 15.88 5.72 13.53
C ASP A 164 14.85 6.61 14.28
N THR A 165 13.99 7.33 13.55
CA THR A 165 12.90 8.16 14.12
C THR A 165 11.66 7.34 14.46
N ILE A 166 11.34 6.32 13.66
CA ILE A 166 10.15 5.47 13.85
C ILE A 166 10.38 4.43 14.97
N GLY A 167 11.60 3.98 15.17
CA GLY A 167 12.00 3.01 16.17
C GLY A 167 11.89 1.57 15.70
#